data_2435904bfecdce3512bcf4545463eb3b
#
_entry.id   2435904bfecdce3512bcf4545463eb3b
#
_cell.length_a   1.000
_cell.length_b   1.000
_cell.length_c   1.000
_cell.angle_alpha   90.00
_cell.angle_beta   90.00
_cell.angle_gamma   90.00
#
_symmetry.space_group_name_H-M   'P 1'
#
loop_
_entity.id
_entity.type
_entity.pdbx_description
1 polymer ?
#
loop_
_entity_poly.entity_id
_entity_poly.type
_entity_poly.pdbx_seq_one_letter_code
_entity_poly.pdbx_strand_id
1 'polypeptide(L)'
;DRALGREPRVSREVREAAQVFNGMATRLQEQFDARGLHMAALSHDLRTPLTRLRLRLEQLPDAAAQSAANDVREMDEMIDMTLAVLREQRDAQPSAPVDMASLLQAVADDLAEQGHDVVLAGDAGAMRARAHPAAVRRVVGNLVGNALRYGERARIGLARSGNMVEVTVDDDGPGIPADRLEQVFEPWVRLPGTHERTGHGLGLAIARDLAERDGGRLTLANRPAGGLRATLHLPAA
;
A
#
# COMPACT_ATOMS: atom_id res chain seq x y z
N ASP A 1 -7.25 -56.91 -16.41
CA ASP A 1 -8.24 -56.49 -15.44
C ASP A 1 -8.14 -54.98 -15.19
N ARG A 2 -9.15 -54.28 -15.70
CA ARG A 2 -9.27 -52.82 -15.66
C ARG A 2 -9.80 -52.39 -14.30
N ALA A 3 -9.00 -51.74 -13.48
CA ALA A 3 -9.47 -50.96 -12.38
C ALA A 3 -9.77 -49.53 -12.88
N LEU A 4 -10.99 -49.29 -13.31
CA LEU A 4 -11.53 -47.97 -13.58
C LEU A 4 -11.68 -47.24 -12.22
N GLY A 5 -10.80 -46.22 -11.99
CA GLY A 5 -10.92 -45.31 -10.86
C GLY A 5 -12.27 -44.58 -10.93
N ARG A 6 -13.15 -44.86 -9.97
CA ARG A 6 -14.36 -44.07 -9.73
C ARG A 6 -13.92 -42.70 -9.21
N GLU A 7 -14.08 -41.67 -10.04
CA GLU A 7 -14.09 -40.29 -9.52
C GLU A 7 -15.14 -40.16 -8.42
N PRO A 8 -14.85 -39.48 -7.31
CA PRO A 8 -15.83 -39.28 -6.24
C PRO A 8 -17.00 -38.47 -6.80
N ARG A 9 -18.18 -39.10 -6.90
CA ARG A 9 -19.42 -38.41 -7.25
C ARG A 9 -19.73 -37.42 -6.10
N VAL A 10 -19.47 -36.14 -6.35
CA VAL A 10 -19.94 -35.07 -5.46
C VAL A 10 -21.45 -35.18 -5.31
N SER A 11 -21.94 -35.28 -4.09
CA SER A 11 -23.38 -35.46 -3.82
C SER A 11 -24.16 -34.25 -4.37
N ARG A 12 -25.45 -34.48 -4.66
CA ARG A 12 -26.34 -33.44 -5.17
C ARG A 12 -26.42 -32.26 -4.21
N GLU A 13 -26.49 -32.54 -2.91
CA GLU A 13 -26.56 -31.55 -1.83
C GLU A 13 -25.31 -30.69 -1.78
N VAL A 14 -24.10 -31.26 -1.94
CA VAL A 14 -22.84 -30.52 -1.99
C VAL A 14 -22.80 -29.61 -3.20
N ARG A 15 -23.34 -30.05 -4.34
CA ARG A 15 -23.39 -29.23 -5.55
C ARG A 15 -24.38 -28.07 -5.42
N GLU A 16 -25.56 -28.32 -4.84
CA GLU A 16 -26.56 -27.29 -4.54
C GLU A 16 -26.01 -26.28 -3.53
N ALA A 17 -25.35 -26.73 -2.47
CA ALA A 17 -24.70 -25.86 -1.48
C ALA A 17 -23.60 -25.00 -2.14
N ALA A 18 -22.77 -25.57 -3.00
CA ALA A 18 -21.73 -24.83 -3.74
C ALA A 18 -22.35 -23.78 -4.67
N GLN A 19 -23.48 -24.10 -5.34
CA GLN A 19 -24.17 -23.11 -6.18
C GLN A 19 -24.73 -21.94 -5.38
N VAL A 20 -25.35 -22.21 -4.23
CA VAL A 20 -25.87 -21.17 -3.33
C VAL A 20 -24.73 -20.31 -2.80
N PHE A 21 -23.62 -20.92 -2.38
CA PHE A 21 -22.44 -20.20 -1.90
C PHE A 21 -21.82 -19.32 -3.00
N ASN A 22 -21.64 -19.85 -4.20
CA ASN A 22 -21.13 -19.09 -5.34
C ASN A 22 -22.08 -17.93 -5.71
N GLY A 23 -23.39 -18.14 -5.67
CA GLY A 23 -24.38 -17.09 -5.90
C GLY A 23 -24.33 -15.99 -4.85
N MET A 24 -24.08 -16.34 -3.58
CA MET A 24 -23.87 -15.33 -2.52
C MET A 24 -22.56 -14.57 -2.72
N ALA A 25 -21.47 -15.26 -3.06
CA ALA A 25 -20.18 -14.65 -3.33
C ALA A 25 -20.27 -13.65 -4.50
N THR A 26 -20.95 -14.02 -5.60
CA THR A 26 -21.18 -13.12 -6.74
C THR A 26 -21.96 -11.88 -6.34
N ARG A 27 -23.07 -12.03 -5.60
CA ARG A 27 -23.87 -10.89 -5.12
C ARG A 27 -23.07 -9.97 -4.19
N LEU A 28 -22.24 -10.55 -3.31
CA LEU A 28 -21.37 -9.78 -2.44
C LEU A 28 -20.37 -8.95 -3.28
N GLN A 29 -19.76 -9.58 -4.27
CA GLN A 29 -18.84 -8.92 -5.20
C GLN A 29 -19.53 -7.77 -5.96
N GLU A 30 -20.73 -8.00 -6.51
CA GLU A 30 -21.52 -6.96 -7.18
C GLU A 30 -21.84 -5.78 -6.25
N GLN A 31 -22.12 -6.03 -4.96
CA GLN A 31 -22.34 -4.96 -3.98
C GLN A 31 -21.08 -4.17 -3.68
N PHE A 32 -19.91 -4.82 -3.60
CA PHE A 32 -18.62 -4.13 -3.45
C PHE A 32 -18.29 -3.29 -4.68
N ASP A 33 -18.51 -3.84 -5.88
CA ASP A 33 -18.28 -3.14 -7.14
C ASP A 33 -19.17 -1.90 -7.28
N ALA A 34 -20.45 -2.02 -6.93
CA ALA A 34 -21.38 -0.87 -6.93
C ALA A 34 -20.96 0.21 -5.93
N ARG A 35 -20.51 -0.18 -4.72
CA ARG A 35 -19.99 0.78 -3.73
C ARG A 35 -18.72 1.48 -4.22
N GLY A 36 -17.79 0.73 -4.84
CA GLY A 36 -16.58 1.29 -5.42
C GLY A 36 -16.86 2.31 -6.52
N LEU A 37 -17.86 2.03 -7.38
CA LEU A 37 -18.26 2.97 -8.46
C LEU A 37 -18.88 4.25 -7.89
N HIS A 38 -19.74 4.15 -6.89
CA HIS A 38 -20.34 5.30 -6.21
C HIS A 38 -19.28 6.17 -5.52
N MET A 39 -18.30 5.53 -4.86
CA MET A 39 -17.20 6.25 -4.22
C MET A 39 -16.28 6.94 -5.24
N ALA A 40 -16.03 6.31 -6.39
CA ALA A 40 -15.24 6.93 -7.46
C ALA A 40 -15.94 8.19 -8.03
N ALA A 41 -17.26 8.14 -8.22
CA ALA A 41 -18.05 9.28 -8.66
C ALA A 41 -18.07 10.40 -7.61
N LEU A 42 -18.33 10.06 -6.33
CA LEU A 42 -18.30 11.01 -5.22
C LEU A 42 -16.95 11.72 -5.10
N SER A 43 -15.87 10.99 -5.27
CA SER A 43 -14.53 11.58 -5.16
C SER A 43 -14.19 12.52 -6.30
N HIS A 44 -14.64 12.21 -7.52
CA HIS A 44 -14.53 13.13 -8.64
C HIS A 44 -15.30 14.44 -8.34
N ASP A 45 -16.50 14.30 -7.81
CA ASP A 45 -17.36 15.45 -7.49
C ASP A 45 -16.84 16.27 -6.30
N LEU A 46 -16.13 15.64 -5.35
CA LEU A 46 -15.45 16.32 -4.26
C LEU A 46 -14.17 17.02 -4.70
N ARG A 47 -13.40 16.44 -5.62
CA ARG A 47 -12.14 17.04 -6.13
C ARG A 47 -12.37 18.39 -6.79
N THR A 48 -13.45 18.56 -7.53
CA THR A 48 -13.77 19.80 -8.25
C THR A 48 -13.90 21.01 -7.30
N PRO A 49 -14.72 20.99 -6.21
CA PRO A 49 -14.80 22.11 -5.27
C PRO A 49 -13.51 22.29 -4.44
N LEU A 50 -12.80 21.21 -4.11
CA LEU A 50 -11.51 21.30 -3.39
C LEU A 50 -10.45 22.00 -4.24
N THR A 51 -10.31 21.66 -5.50
CA THR A 51 -9.38 22.33 -6.42
C THR A 51 -9.72 23.82 -6.55
N ARG A 52 -10.99 24.18 -6.66
CA ARG A 52 -11.41 25.60 -6.69
C ARG A 52 -11.10 26.34 -5.39
N LEU A 53 -11.30 25.66 -4.25
CA LEU A 53 -11.01 26.25 -2.94
C LEU A 53 -9.49 26.47 -2.79
N ARG A 54 -8.68 25.48 -3.13
CA ARG A 54 -7.20 25.58 -3.13
C ARG A 54 -6.73 26.76 -3.97
N LEU A 55 -7.17 26.87 -5.22
CA LEU A 55 -6.77 27.96 -6.12
C LEU A 55 -7.16 29.34 -5.57
N ARG A 56 -8.28 29.46 -4.86
CA ARG A 56 -8.67 30.72 -4.21
C ARG A 56 -7.79 31.04 -3.00
N LEU A 57 -7.43 30.04 -2.20
CA LEU A 57 -6.57 30.21 -1.01
C LEU A 57 -5.12 30.55 -1.40
N GLU A 58 -4.60 29.92 -2.47
CA GLU A 58 -3.26 30.21 -3.00
C GLU A 58 -3.09 31.66 -3.51
N GLN A 59 -4.19 32.35 -3.83
CA GLN A 59 -4.19 33.76 -4.25
C GLN A 59 -4.15 34.75 -3.09
N LEU A 60 -4.34 34.29 -1.87
CA LEU A 60 -4.33 35.14 -0.68
C LEU A 60 -2.93 35.15 -0.04
N PRO A 61 -2.39 36.34 0.27
CA PRO A 61 -1.03 36.46 0.84
C PRO A 61 -0.95 36.17 2.36
N ASP A 62 -1.98 35.63 2.96
CA ASP A 62 -2.10 35.41 4.39
C ASP A 62 -1.60 34.01 4.79
N ALA A 63 -0.89 33.91 5.91
CA ALA A 63 -0.41 32.66 6.47
C ALA A 63 -1.57 31.68 6.81
N ALA A 64 -2.71 32.20 7.23
CA ALA A 64 -3.90 31.40 7.47
C ALA A 64 -4.47 30.79 6.19
N ALA A 65 -4.44 31.53 5.08
CA ALA A 65 -4.84 31.03 3.78
C ALA A 65 -3.90 29.93 3.26
N GLN A 66 -2.59 30.08 3.52
CA GLN A 66 -1.60 29.05 3.19
C GLN A 66 -1.82 27.76 3.97
N SER A 67 -2.14 27.88 5.28
CA SER A 67 -2.50 26.72 6.10
C SER A 67 -3.75 26.02 5.55
N ALA A 68 -4.79 26.79 5.27
CA ALA A 68 -6.04 26.25 4.70
C ALA A 68 -5.84 25.61 3.31
N ALA A 69 -4.94 26.17 2.47
CA ALA A 69 -4.58 25.54 1.18
C ALA A 69 -3.86 24.21 1.37
N ASN A 70 -3.04 24.06 2.41
CA ASN A 70 -2.42 22.81 2.78
C ASN A 70 -3.46 21.79 3.25
N ASP A 71 -4.42 22.20 4.09
CA ASP A 71 -5.50 21.34 4.57
C ASP A 71 -6.36 20.81 3.39
N VAL A 72 -6.66 21.66 2.41
CA VAL A 72 -7.38 21.26 1.19
C VAL A 72 -6.57 20.26 0.35
N ARG A 73 -5.26 20.46 0.24
CA ARG A 73 -4.38 19.52 -0.46
C ARG A 73 -4.36 18.16 0.26
N GLU A 74 -4.33 18.21 1.59
CA GLU A 74 -4.44 17.04 2.44
C GLU A 74 -5.73 16.25 2.22
N MET A 75 -6.86 16.93 2.10
CA MET A 75 -8.16 16.30 1.77
C MET A 75 -8.17 15.64 0.38
N ASP A 76 -7.57 16.27 -0.62
CA ASP A 76 -7.48 15.74 -1.99
C ASP A 76 -6.65 14.44 -2.01
N GLU A 77 -5.52 14.41 -1.31
CA GLU A 77 -4.68 13.22 -1.14
C GLU A 77 -5.40 12.10 -0.38
N MET A 78 -6.20 12.43 0.65
CA MET A 78 -7.03 11.45 1.36
C MET A 78 -8.07 10.78 0.46
N ILE A 79 -8.73 11.57 -0.36
CA ILE A 79 -9.72 11.08 -1.32
C ILE A 79 -9.04 10.13 -2.32
N ASP A 80 -7.89 10.51 -2.85
CA ASP A 80 -7.14 9.70 -3.81
C ASP A 80 -6.66 8.38 -3.19
N MET A 81 -6.19 8.40 -1.95
CA MET A 81 -5.80 7.20 -1.23
C MET A 81 -6.98 6.25 -0.98
N THR A 82 -8.12 6.79 -0.55
CA THR A 82 -9.33 5.99 -0.30
C THR A 82 -9.84 5.32 -1.58
N LEU A 83 -9.86 6.08 -2.69
CA LEU A 83 -10.23 5.57 -4.00
C LEU A 83 -9.30 4.47 -4.51
N ALA A 84 -8.02 4.63 -4.29
CA ALA A 84 -7.06 3.65 -4.76
C ALA A 84 -7.22 2.32 -4.00
N VAL A 85 -7.49 2.35 -2.68
CA VAL A 85 -7.84 1.14 -1.90
C VAL A 85 -9.07 0.45 -2.48
N LEU A 86 -10.12 1.22 -2.82
CA LEU A 86 -11.36 0.68 -3.39
C LEU A 86 -11.16 0.11 -4.82
N ARG A 87 -10.31 0.75 -5.65
CA ARG A 87 -9.97 0.24 -6.99
C ARG A 87 -9.18 -1.05 -6.92
N GLU A 88 -8.21 -1.14 -6.02
CA GLU A 88 -7.41 -2.35 -5.81
C GLU A 88 -8.26 -3.52 -5.27
N GLN A 89 -9.32 -3.25 -4.49
CA GLN A 89 -10.27 -4.27 -4.07
C GLN A 89 -11.12 -4.82 -5.24
N ARG A 90 -11.30 -4.03 -6.29
CA ARG A 90 -12.08 -4.39 -7.48
C ARG A 90 -11.26 -5.18 -8.51
N ASP A 91 -9.98 -4.85 -8.66
CA ASP A 91 -9.07 -5.53 -9.60
C ASP A 91 -8.61 -6.86 -9.01
N ALA A 92 -9.55 -7.81 -8.91
CA ALA A 92 -9.29 -9.19 -8.47
C ALA A 92 -8.52 -10.00 -9.54
N GLN A 93 -7.43 -9.44 -10.05
CA GLN A 93 -6.48 -10.25 -10.83
C GLN A 93 -5.75 -11.18 -9.86
N PRO A 94 -5.57 -12.46 -10.22
CA PRO A 94 -4.81 -13.36 -9.35
C PRO A 94 -3.36 -12.86 -9.21
N SER A 95 -2.79 -13.02 -8.01
CA SER A 95 -1.38 -12.70 -7.78
C SER A 95 -0.49 -13.45 -8.77
N ALA A 96 0.48 -12.78 -9.36
CA ALA A 96 1.38 -13.32 -10.38
C ALA A 96 2.85 -13.26 -9.88
N PRO A 97 3.76 -14.04 -10.50
CA PRO A 97 5.19 -13.89 -10.26
C PRO A 97 5.67 -12.50 -10.73
N VAL A 98 6.05 -11.64 -9.79
CA VAL A 98 6.56 -10.29 -10.04
C VAL A 98 8.08 -10.30 -9.94
N ASP A 99 8.76 -9.72 -10.90
CA ASP A 99 10.19 -9.42 -10.82
C ASP A 99 10.41 -8.23 -9.88
N MET A 100 10.85 -8.54 -8.67
CA MET A 100 10.98 -7.55 -7.60
C MET A 100 12.13 -6.57 -7.86
N ALA A 101 13.25 -7.05 -8.45
CA ALA A 101 14.39 -6.19 -8.74
C ALA A 101 14.01 -5.10 -9.75
N SER A 102 13.40 -5.49 -10.87
CA SER A 102 12.94 -4.55 -11.90
C SER A 102 11.90 -3.56 -11.39
N LEU A 103 10.95 -4.03 -10.56
CA LEU A 103 9.92 -3.16 -10.00
C LEU A 103 10.51 -2.13 -9.03
N LEU A 104 11.40 -2.57 -8.13
CA LEU A 104 12.04 -1.68 -7.14
C LEU A 104 12.98 -0.67 -7.80
N GLN A 105 13.71 -1.10 -8.83
CA GLN A 105 14.55 -0.20 -9.61
C GLN A 105 13.72 0.91 -10.26
N ALA A 106 12.61 0.55 -10.91
CA ALA A 106 11.71 1.54 -11.51
C ALA A 106 11.15 2.54 -10.49
N VAL A 107 10.78 2.07 -9.28
CA VAL A 107 10.31 2.97 -8.21
C VAL A 107 11.43 3.89 -7.72
N ALA A 108 12.65 3.37 -7.58
CA ALA A 108 13.79 4.18 -7.15
C ALA A 108 14.17 5.23 -8.20
N ASP A 109 14.17 4.86 -9.48
CA ASP A 109 14.48 5.77 -10.60
C ASP A 109 13.44 6.89 -10.72
N ASP A 110 12.13 6.53 -10.66
CA ASP A 110 11.03 7.51 -10.71
C ASP A 110 11.14 8.57 -9.59
N LEU A 111 11.56 8.15 -8.38
CA LEU A 111 11.73 9.06 -7.24
C LEU A 111 13.04 9.87 -7.30
N ALA A 112 14.10 9.26 -7.80
CA ALA A 112 15.39 9.95 -8.01
C ALA A 112 15.26 11.05 -9.08
N GLU A 113 14.50 10.82 -10.16
CA GLU A 113 14.20 11.84 -11.17
C GLU A 113 13.42 13.04 -10.58
N GLN A 114 12.63 12.81 -9.53
CA GLN A 114 11.93 13.86 -8.79
C GLN A 114 12.85 14.59 -7.78
N GLY A 115 14.13 14.22 -7.71
CA GLY A 115 15.14 14.85 -6.84
C GLY A 115 15.16 14.28 -5.41
N HIS A 116 14.52 13.13 -5.15
CA HIS A 116 14.56 12.48 -3.85
C HIS A 116 15.84 11.62 -3.68
N ASP A 117 16.38 11.59 -2.46
CA ASP A 117 17.53 10.73 -2.10
C ASP A 117 17.05 9.29 -1.82
N VAL A 118 16.88 8.52 -2.89
CA VAL A 118 16.45 7.13 -2.86
C VAL A 118 17.49 6.26 -3.56
N VAL A 119 17.92 5.19 -2.88
CA VAL A 119 18.94 4.28 -3.40
C VAL A 119 18.47 2.84 -3.26
N LEU A 120 18.57 2.05 -4.32
CA LEU A 120 18.47 0.60 -4.26
C LEU A 120 19.83 0.02 -3.84
N ALA A 121 19.88 -0.60 -2.67
CA ALA A 121 21.10 -1.11 -2.07
C ALA A 121 21.38 -2.54 -2.52
N GLY A 122 22.58 -2.79 -3.05
CA GLY A 122 23.09 -4.11 -3.41
C GLY A 122 22.68 -4.59 -4.80
N ASP A 123 23.29 -5.71 -5.20
CA ASP A 123 22.90 -6.43 -6.42
C ASP A 123 21.65 -7.27 -6.10
N ALA A 124 20.51 -6.72 -6.41
CA ALA A 124 19.23 -7.40 -6.29
C ALA A 124 19.10 -8.43 -7.42
N GLY A 125 19.76 -9.58 -7.29
CA GLY A 125 19.61 -10.67 -8.28
C GLY A 125 18.14 -10.96 -8.61
N ALA A 126 17.87 -11.68 -9.70
CA ALA A 126 16.52 -11.99 -10.17
C ALA A 126 15.72 -12.69 -9.06
N MET A 127 14.89 -11.94 -8.34
CA MET A 127 14.01 -12.43 -7.28
C MET A 127 12.56 -12.21 -7.66
N ARG A 128 11.78 -13.28 -7.66
CA ARG A 128 10.36 -13.21 -7.95
C ARG A 128 9.54 -13.48 -6.70
N ALA A 129 8.56 -12.63 -6.45
CA ALA A 129 7.55 -12.82 -5.42
C ALA A 129 6.17 -13.01 -6.06
N ARG A 130 5.31 -13.80 -5.42
CA ARG A 130 3.91 -13.91 -5.82
C ARG A 130 3.13 -12.76 -5.19
N ALA A 131 2.72 -11.80 -6.02
CA ALA A 131 2.05 -10.59 -5.56
C ALA A 131 1.28 -9.89 -6.69
N HIS A 132 0.58 -8.81 -6.36
CA HIS A 132 -0.01 -7.88 -7.33
C HIS A 132 0.98 -6.73 -7.57
N PRO A 133 1.47 -6.51 -8.80
CA PRO A 133 2.49 -5.49 -9.08
C PRO A 133 2.08 -4.07 -8.61
N ALA A 134 0.81 -3.70 -8.79
CA ALA A 134 0.29 -2.39 -8.36
C ALA A 134 0.29 -2.27 -6.83
N ALA A 135 -0.10 -3.32 -6.10
CA ALA A 135 -0.06 -3.34 -4.63
C ALA A 135 1.38 -3.21 -4.11
N VAL A 136 2.33 -3.98 -4.67
CA VAL A 136 3.75 -3.87 -4.29
C VAL A 136 4.29 -2.46 -4.52
N ARG A 137 4.05 -1.88 -5.72
CA ARG A 137 4.47 -0.51 -6.03
C ARG A 137 3.93 0.49 -5.02
N ARG A 138 2.68 0.33 -4.62
CA ARG A 138 2.03 1.19 -3.65
C ARG A 138 2.57 1.00 -2.23
N VAL A 139 2.77 -0.24 -1.78
CA VAL A 139 3.40 -0.51 -0.49
C VAL A 139 4.77 0.15 -0.43
N VAL A 140 5.63 -0.11 -1.43
CA VAL A 140 6.97 0.48 -1.49
C VAL A 140 6.91 2.01 -1.54
N GLY A 141 6.02 2.58 -2.35
CA GLY A 141 5.81 4.03 -2.40
C GLY A 141 5.42 4.64 -1.06
N ASN A 142 4.52 3.99 -0.29
CA ASN A 142 4.16 4.42 1.05
C ASN A 142 5.34 4.35 2.03
N LEU A 143 6.12 3.27 1.97
CA LEU A 143 7.30 3.09 2.84
C LEU A 143 8.39 4.11 2.52
N VAL A 144 8.72 4.29 1.24
CA VAL A 144 9.71 5.28 0.79
C VAL A 144 9.26 6.70 1.09
N GLY A 145 7.97 7.02 0.85
CA GLY A 145 7.40 8.32 1.20
C GLY A 145 7.52 8.63 2.70
N ASN A 146 7.33 7.63 3.57
CA ASN A 146 7.58 7.78 5.00
C ASN A 146 9.08 7.96 5.31
N ALA A 147 9.95 7.16 4.71
CA ALA A 147 11.40 7.26 4.89
C ALA A 147 11.93 8.66 4.51
N LEU A 148 11.50 9.20 3.39
CA LEU A 148 11.88 10.56 2.93
C LEU A 148 11.32 11.65 3.86
N ARG A 149 10.09 11.47 4.33
CA ARG A 149 9.44 12.45 5.21
C ARG A 149 10.09 12.56 6.58
N TYR A 150 10.51 11.44 7.16
CA TYR A 150 11.02 11.38 8.52
C TYR A 150 12.54 11.27 8.59
N GLY A 151 13.20 10.72 7.58
CA GLY A 151 14.61 10.44 7.54
C GLY A 151 15.38 11.09 6.39
N GLU A 152 14.70 11.89 5.53
CA GLU A 152 15.26 12.64 4.39
C GLU A 152 15.90 11.76 3.29
N ARG A 153 16.17 10.51 3.60
CA ARG A 153 16.77 9.51 2.71
C ARG A 153 16.07 8.17 2.85
N ALA A 154 15.95 7.43 1.74
CA ALA A 154 15.44 6.07 1.73
C ALA A 154 16.43 5.10 1.07
N ARG A 155 16.73 4.00 1.76
CA ARG A 155 17.53 2.90 1.20
C ARG A 155 16.64 1.67 1.05
N ILE A 156 16.43 1.25 -0.19
CA ILE A 156 15.63 0.07 -0.53
C ILE A 156 16.57 -1.12 -0.61
N GLY A 157 16.30 -2.21 0.11
CA GLY A 157 17.02 -3.46 0.01
C GLY A 157 16.13 -4.58 -0.48
N LEU A 158 16.71 -5.59 -1.15
CA LEU A 158 16.00 -6.79 -1.59
C LEU A 158 16.83 -8.01 -1.18
N ALA A 159 16.19 -8.95 -0.50
CA ALA A 159 16.83 -10.18 -0.05
C ALA A 159 15.85 -11.36 -0.13
N ARG A 160 16.38 -12.58 -0.11
CA ARG A 160 15.61 -13.80 0.03
C ARG A 160 15.84 -14.42 1.39
N SER A 161 14.77 -14.74 2.10
CA SER A 161 14.79 -15.41 3.39
C SER A 161 13.92 -16.66 3.34
N GLY A 162 14.53 -17.81 3.08
CA GLY A 162 13.81 -19.07 2.90
C GLY A 162 12.84 -19.04 1.70
N ASN A 163 11.56 -19.20 1.99
CA ASN A 163 10.47 -19.13 0.98
C ASN A 163 9.81 -17.74 0.89
N MET A 164 10.46 -16.71 1.41
CA MET A 164 9.98 -15.34 1.36
C MET A 164 10.99 -14.45 0.63
N VAL A 165 10.47 -13.43 -0.04
CA VAL A 165 11.24 -12.30 -0.56
C VAL A 165 11.01 -11.14 0.40
N GLU A 166 12.08 -10.52 0.86
CA GLU A 166 12.07 -9.40 1.79
C GLU A 166 12.50 -8.12 1.05
N VAL A 167 11.60 -7.12 1.08
CA VAL A 167 11.93 -5.77 0.66
C VAL A 167 12.06 -4.92 1.91
N THR A 168 13.23 -4.34 2.12
CA THR A 168 13.49 -3.42 3.23
C THR A 168 13.51 -1.99 2.74
N VAL A 169 12.96 -1.07 3.53
CA VAL A 169 13.11 0.37 3.35
C VAL A 169 13.67 0.94 4.65
N ASP A 170 14.91 1.41 4.59
CA ASP A 170 15.62 2.00 5.72
C ASP A 170 15.65 3.52 5.59
N ASP A 171 15.41 4.21 6.71
CA ASP A 171 15.59 5.64 6.85
C ASP A 171 16.62 6.01 7.93
N ASP A 172 16.97 7.28 8.00
CA ASP A 172 17.88 7.84 9.01
C ASP A 172 17.12 8.78 9.98
N GLY A 173 15.80 8.59 10.11
CA GLY A 173 14.93 9.37 10.98
C GLY A 173 15.09 9.05 12.48
N PRO A 174 14.22 9.62 13.32
CA PRO A 174 14.29 9.44 14.78
C PRO A 174 13.85 8.03 15.24
N GLY A 175 13.32 7.18 14.34
CA GLY A 175 12.69 5.93 14.70
C GLY A 175 11.31 6.11 15.36
N ILE A 176 10.78 5.03 15.91
CA ILE A 176 9.47 4.97 16.56
C ILE A 176 9.65 4.37 17.96
N PRO A 177 9.05 4.95 19.04
CA PRO A 177 9.05 4.32 20.35
C PRO A 177 8.59 2.85 20.30
N ALA A 178 9.26 1.96 20.98
CA ALA A 178 9.04 0.51 20.86
C ALA A 178 7.59 0.11 21.20
N ASP A 179 6.96 0.79 22.15
CA ASP A 179 5.55 0.63 22.54
C ASP A 179 4.54 1.16 21.51
N ARG A 180 5.01 1.87 20.47
CA ARG A 180 4.19 2.48 19.43
C ARG A 180 4.32 1.80 18.05
N LEU A 181 5.28 0.87 17.88
CA LEU A 181 5.54 0.23 16.58
C LEU A 181 4.33 -0.47 15.97
N GLU A 182 3.46 -1.07 16.78
CA GLU A 182 2.21 -1.65 16.31
C GLU A 182 1.11 -0.60 16.10
N GLN A 183 1.06 0.41 16.96
CA GLN A 183 0.02 1.42 16.91
C GLN A 183 0.10 2.29 15.65
N VAL A 184 1.28 2.51 15.07
CA VAL A 184 1.43 3.30 13.84
C VAL A 184 0.84 2.64 12.58
N PHE A 185 0.41 1.39 12.68
CA PHE A 185 -0.35 0.73 11.63
C PHE A 185 -1.88 0.96 11.73
N GLU A 186 -2.36 1.52 12.84
CA GLU A 186 -3.77 1.87 12.94
C GLU A 186 -4.06 3.09 12.03
N PRO A 187 -5.20 3.09 11.33
CA PRO A 187 -5.59 4.23 10.50
C PRO A 187 -5.65 5.53 11.32
N TRP A 188 -5.17 6.63 10.73
CA TRP A 188 -5.18 7.99 11.31
C TRP A 188 -4.26 8.20 12.50
N VAL A 189 -3.49 7.21 12.91
CA VAL A 189 -2.54 7.36 14.02
C VAL A 189 -1.31 8.12 13.54
N ARG A 190 -0.95 9.17 14.32
CA ARG A 190 0.27 9.97 14.16
C ARG A 190 0.96 10.11 15.50
N LEU A 191 2.28 10.05 15.50
CA LEU A 191 3.05 10.22 16.72
C LEU A 191 3.13 11.70 17.13
N PRO A 192 3.13 12.01 18.44
CA PRO A 192 3.36 13.38 18.93
C PRO A 192 4.66 13.96 18.36
N GLY A 193 4.62 15.27 18.01
CA GLY A 193 5.76 15.97 17.42
C GLY A 193 5.93 15.79 15.90
N THR A 194 5.06 15.01 15.25
CA THR A 194 5.08 14.85 13.79
C THR A 194 3.99 15.65 13.06
N HIS A 195 3.23 16.47 13.80
CA HIS A 195 2.08 17.22 13.24
C HIS A 195 2.47 18.30 12.23
N GLU A 196 3.70 18.80 12.29
CA GLU A 196 4.22 19.78 11.33
C GLU A 196 4.62 19.14 9.98
N ARG A 197 4.78 17.82 9.94
CA ARG A 197 5.12 17.08 8.71
C ARG A 197 3.84 16.62 8.01
N THR A 198 3.70 16.89 6.73
CA THR A 198 2.54 16.50 5.92
C THR A 198 2.33 14.99 5.93
N GLY A 199 1.08 14.51 6.14
CA GLY A 199 0.76 13.07 6.07
C GLY A 199 -0.41 12.67 6.99
N HIS A 200 -1.26 11.74 6.51
CA HIS A 200 -2.58 11.45 7.04
C HIS A 200 -2.64 10.27 8.04
N GLY A 201 -1.51 9.60 8.30
CA GLY A 201 -1.51 8.40 9.13
C GLY A 201 -2.19 7.17 8.50
N LEU A 202 -2.38 7.17 7.16
CA LEU A 202 -3.00 6.05 6.45
C LEU A 202 -1.98 5.17 5.70
N GLY A 203 -0.81 5.70 5.36
CA GLY A 203 0.16 5.02 4.48
C GLY A 203 0.60 3.65 5.00
N LEU A 204 0.90 3.53 6.29
CA LEU A 204 1.31 2.26 6.90
C LEU A 204 0.14 1.29 7.05
N ALA A 205 -1.06 1.78 7.38
CA ALA A 205 -2.27 0.96 7.45
C ALA A 205 -2.58 0.31 6.10
N ILE A 206 -2.57 1.11 5.03
CA ILE A 206 -2.77 0.64 3.65
C ILE A 206 -1.65 -0.34 3.24
N ALA A 207 -0.40 -0.03 3.56
CA ALA A 207 0.72 -0.89 3.21
C ALA A 207 0.62 -2.28 3.89
N ARG A 208 0.17 -2.33 5.15
CA ARG A 208 -0.08 -3.59 5.87
C ARG A 208 -1.21 -4.39 5.22
N ASP A 209 -2.35 -3.77 4.95
CA ASP A 209 -3.51 -4.43 4.34
C ASP A 209 -3.15 -5.03 2.97
N LEU A 210 -2.44 -4.29 2.13
CA LEU A 210 -1.98 -4.76 0.82
C LEU A 210 -0.99 -5.92 0.93
N ALA A 211 -0.06 -5.86 1.89
CA ALA A 211 0.90 -6.93 2.13
C ALA A 211 0.20 -8.23 2.58
N GLU A 212 -0.76 -8.14 3.50
CA GLU A 212 -1.54 -9.27 4.02
C GLU A 212 -2.41 -9.92 2.94
N ARG A 213 -3.00 -9.13 2.06
CA ARG A 213 -3.80 -9.62 0.91
C ARG A 213 -2.97 -10.44 -0.07
N ASP A 214 -1.68 -10.13 -0.23
CA ASP A 214 -0.75 -10.91 -1.04
C ASP A 214 -0.14 -12.11 -0.28
N GLY A 215 -0.68 -12.46 0.90
CA GLY A 215 -0.19 -13.54 1.74
C GLY A 215 1.16 -13.23 2.39
N GLY A 216 1.53 -11.96 2.40
CA GLY A 216 2.75 -11.43 3.01
C GLY A 216 2.49 -10.79 4.37
N ARG A 217 3.44 -10.00 4.83
CA ARG A 217 3.33 -9.18 6.06
C ARG A 217 4.23 -7.97 5.97
N LEU A 218 3.91 -6.93 6.75
CA LEU A 218 4.73 -5.75 6.92
C LEU A 218 5.16 -5.63 8.38
N THR A 219 6.45 -5.40 8.62
CA THR A 219 7.01 -5.22 9.97
C THR A 219 7.86 -3.96 10.05
N LEU A 220 7.93 -3.36 11.24
CA LEU A 220 8.75 -2.19 11.53
C LEU A 220 9.73 -2.51 12.66
N ALA A 221 10.95 -2.03 12.55
CA ALA A 221 11.97 -2.14 13.60
C ALA A 221 12.87 -0.91 13.60
N ASN A 222 13.23 -0.40 14.79
CA ASN A 222 14.27 0.61 14.90
C ASN A 222 15.63 0.01 14.55
N ARG A 223 16.43 0.75 13.82
CA ARG A 223 17.77 0.34 13.41
C ARG A 223 18.76 0.61 14.55
N PRO A 224 19.73 -0.27 14.80
CA PRO A 224 20.76 -0.03 15.83
C PRO A 224 21.58 1.25 15.61
N ALA A 225 21.76 1.63 14.33
CA ALA A 225 22.50 2.84 13.94
C ALA A 225 21.63 4.11 13.92
N GLY A 226 20.37 4.03 14.36
CA GLY A 226 19.36 5.08 14.24
C GLY A 226 18.49 4.91 12.98
N GLY A 227 17.29 5.52 13.03
CA GLY A 227 16.32 5.40 11.98
C GLY A 227 15.39 4.19 12.11
N LEU A 228 14.49 4.03 11.14
CA LEU A 228 13.54 2.94 11.07
C LEU A 228 13.86 2.02 9.90
N ARG A 229 13.55 0.76 10.07
CA ARG A 229 13.48 -0.25 9.01
C ARG A 229 12.06 -0.74 8.87
N ALA A 230 11.48 -0.57 7.70
CA ALA A 230 10.24 -1.22 7.31
C ALA A 230 10.58 -2.43 6.44
N THR A 231 10.01 -3.60 6.73
CA THR A 231 10.26 -4.84 5.97
C THR A 231 8.95 -5.42 5.46
N LEU A 232 8.81 -5.46 4.14
CA LEU A 232 7.74 -6.16 3.45
C LEU A 232 8.20 -7.58 3.15
N HIS A 233 7.47 -8.57 3.64
CA HIS A 233 7.71 -9.99 3.37
C HIS A 233 6.64 -10.48 2.40
N LEU A 234 7.04 -11.09 1.28
CA LEU A 234 6.14 -11.66 0.27
C LEU A 234 6.52 -13.12 -0.01
N PRO A 235 5.55 -14.00 -0.34
CA PRO A 235 5.85 -15.37 -0.75
C PRO A 235 6.71 -15.37 -2.01
N ALA A 236 7.79 -16.17 -2.02
CA ALA A 236 8.60 -16.37 -3.21
C ALA A 236 7.78 -17.11 -4.29
N ALA A 237 7.98 -16.76 -5.55
CA ALA A 237 7.33 -17.38 -6.70
C ALA A 237 8.19 -18.48 -7.33
#